data_eae15d246249e741392d7a65d5511664
#
_entry.id   eae15d246249e741392d7a65d5511664
#
_cell.length_a   1.000
_cell.length_b   1.000
_cell.length_c   1.000
_cell.angle_alpha   90.00
_cell.angle_beta   90.00
_cell.angle_gamma   90.00
#
_symmetry.space_group_name_H-M   'P 1'
#
loop_
_entity.id
_entity.type
_entity.pdbx_description
1 polymer ?
#
loop_
_entity_poly.entity_id
_entity_poly.type
_entity_poly.pdbx_seq_one_letter_code
_entity_poly.pdbx_strand_id
1 'polypeptide(L)'
;MAKKIAFLTATEGIERVELTDPWQSVTDAGHTAELLSTKAGEVQTFDHLDKAETRPVDKVVGDVSVDDYDALVLPGGVANPDALRTDVAAVAFVRDFAASGKPVAAICHAPWTLVEADTLRGRRLTSWPSLRTDIGNAGGEWVDEEVVGDGNLITSRNPGDIPAFTKALLEAVG
;
A
#
# COMPACT_ATOMS: atom_id res chain seq x y z
N MET A 1 1.69 21.13 -8.23
CA MET A 1 2.31 21.34 -6.89
C MET A 1 2.79 20.01 -6.34
N ALA A 2 3.89 20.04 -5.56
CA ALA A 2 4.39 18.81 -4.90
C ALA A 2 3.34 18.25 -3.95
N LYS A 3 3.12 16.94 -4.02
CA LYS A 3 2.20 16.18 -3.17
C LYS A 3 2.97 15.41 -2.12
N LYS A 4 2.33 15.04 -1.03
CA LYS A 4 2.90 14.23 0.03
C LYS A 4 2.23 12.85 0.07
N ILE A 5 3.03 11.82 -0.17
CA ILE A 5 2.55 10.44 -0.30
C ILE A 5 3.02 9.61 0.89
N ALA A 6 2.08 9.02 1.62
CA ALA A 6 2.37 8.07 2.68
C ALA A 6 2.63 6.68 2.10
N PHE A 7 3.69 6.04 2.56
CA PHE A 7 3.95 4.61 2.37
C PHE A 7 3.82 3.94 3.73
N LEU A 8 2.85 3.05 3.89
CA LEU A 8 2.57 2.41 5.18
C LEU A 8 2.95 0.94 5.15
N THR A 9 3.78 0.53 6.12
CA THR A 9 4.24 -0.84 6.28
C THR A 9 4.23 -1.28 7.73
N ALA A 10 4.23 -2.59 7.95
CA ALA A 10 4.67 -3.16 9.22
C ALA A 10 6.18 -3.00 9.38
N THR A 11 6.75 -3.55 10.47
CA THR A 11 8.18 -3.40 10.78
C THR A 11 9.09 -4.33 9.98
N GLU A 12 8.54 -5.36 9.33
CA GLU A 12 9.29 -6.32 8.52
C GLU A 12 8.41 -7.03 7.49
N GLY A 13 9.02 -7.82 6.63
CA GLY A 13 8.31 -8.63 5.65
C GLY A 13 7.85 -7.89 4.41
N ILE A 14 8.40 -6.69 4.15
CA ILE A 14 8.07 -5.88 2.98
C ILE A 14 8.86 -6.38 1.78
N GLU A 15 8.18 -6.67 0.66
CA GLU A 15 8.88 -6.88 -0.61
C GLU A 15 9.58 -5.59 -1.03
N ARG A 16 10.90 -5.62 -1.10
CA ARG A 16 11.75 -4.42 -1.25
C ARG A 16 11.35 -3.58 -2.46
N VAL A 17 11.26 -4.18 -3.63
CA VAL A 17 10.98 -3.44 -4.87
C VAL A 17 9.60 -2.81 -4.90
N GLU A 18 8.64 -3.38 -4.18
CA GLU A 18 7.28 -2.83 -4.06
C GLU A 18 7.22 -1.58 -3.16
N LEU A 19 8.25 -1.37 -2.35
CA LEU A 19 8.47 -0.12 -1.60
C LEU A 19 9.38 0.82 -2.38
N THR A 20 10.55 0.34 -2.80
CA THR A 20 11.62 1.22 -3.33
C THR A 20 11.32 1.79 -4.70
N ASP A 21 10.74 1.03 -5.62
CA ASP A 21 10.50 1.50 -6.99
C ASP A 21 9.36 2.53 -7.07
N PRO A 22 8.18 2.31 -6.41
CA PRO A 22 7.18 3.37 -6.33
C PRO A 22 7.67 4.60 -5.57
N TRP A 23 8.47 4.41 -4.52
CA TRP A 23 9.09 5.52 -3.79
C TRP A 23 9.95 6.39 -4.69
N GLN A 24 10.85 5.75 -5.45
CA GLN A 24 11.71 6.47 -6.39
C GLN A 24 10.91 7.20 -7.45
N SER A 25 9.90 6.56 -8.03
CA SER A 25 9.05 7.17 -9.05
C SER A 25 8.28 8.39 -8.53
N VAL A 26 7.78 8.32 -7.29
CA VAL A 26 7.11 9.44 -6.61
C VAL A 26 8.09 10.61 -6.41
N THR A 27 9.30 10.34 -5.96
CA THR A 27 10.32 11.37 -5.73
C THR A 27 10.86 11.97 -7.04
N ASP A 28 11.06 11.17 -8.07
CA ASP A 28 11.47 11.61 -9.39
C ASP A 28 10.42 12.51 -10.06
N ALA A 29 9.14 12.29 -9.75
CA ALA A 29 8.04 13.14 -10.18
C ALA A 29 7.94 14.46 -9.39
N GLY A 30 8.82 14.70 -8.43
CA GLY A 30 8.86 15.93 -7.62
C GLY A 30 7.90 15.93 -6.44
N HIS A 31 7.39 14.78 -6.03
CA HIS A 31 6.57 14.62 -4.83
C HIS A 31 7.42 14.22 -3.62
N THR A 32 6.83 14.29 -2.43
CA THR A 32 7.47 13.85 -1.18
C THR A 32 6.91 12.51 -0.76
N ALA A 33 7.77 11.52 -0.55
CA ALA A 33 7.42 10.24 0.04
C ALA A 33 7.80 10.23 1.53
N GLU A 34 6.94 9.65 2.36
CA GLU A 34 7.18 9.50 3.80
C GLU A 34 6.79 8.08 4.24
N LEU A 35 7.72 7.39 4.94
CA LEU A 35 7.51 6.02 5.41
C LEU A 35 6.86 6.03 6.79
N LEU A 36 5.65 5.51 6.84
CA LEU A 36 4.91 5.27 8.07
C LEU A 36 5.04 3.79 8.47
N SER A 37 5.15 3.54 9.76
CA SER A 37 5.09 2.18 10.29
C SER A 37 4.40 2.16 11.66
N THR A 38 4.23 0.96 12.21
CA THR A 38 3.59 0.74 13.51
C THR A 38 4.49 1.11 14.68
N LYS A 39 5.81 1.22 14.45
CA LYS A 39 6.82 1.60 15.44
C LYS A 39 7.89 2.48 14.82
N ALA A 40 8.52 3.31 15.65
CA ALA A 40 9.71 4.06 15.29
C ALA A 40 10.92 3.12 15.08
N GLY A 41 11.95 3.61 14.40
CA GLY A 41 13.18 2.87 14.11
C GLY A 41 13.32 2.57 12.63
N GLU A 42 13.51 1.32 12.27
CA GLU A 42 13.69 0.86 10.92
C GLU A 42 12.73 -0.29 10.58
N VAL A 43 12.40 -0.42 9.31
CA VAL A 43 11.70 -1.59 8.77
C VAL A 43 12.67 -2.48 8.01
N GLN A 44 12.46 -3.80 8.05
CA GLN A 44 13.25 -4.79 7.33
C GLN A 44 12.57 -5.17 6.03
N THR A 45 13.21 -4.90 4.89
CA THR A 45 12.76 -5.34 3.58
C THR A 45 13.32 -6.70 3.20
N PHE A 46 12.71 -7.33 2.21
CA PHE A 46 13.07 -8.65 1.71
C PHE A 46 13.04 -8.68 0.19
N ASP A 47 13.91 -9.51 -0.38
CA ASP A 47 13.80 -9.99 -1.75
C ASP A 47 13.24 -11.42 -1.66
N HIS A 48 11.91 -11.57 -1.72
CA HIS A 48 11.17 -12.78 -1.38
C HIS A 48 11.42 -13.24 0.07
N LEU A 49 12.26 -14.26 0.26
CA LEU A 49 12.61 -14.83 1.58
C LEU A 49 13.95 -14.32 2.11
N ASP A 50 14.73 -13.67 1.28
CA ASP A 50 16.07 -13.19 1.66
C ASP A 50 15.99 -11.75 2.20
N LYS A 51 16.65 -11.51 3.34
CA LYS A 51 16.73 -10.16 3.90
C LYS A 51 17.47 -9.22 2.95
N ALA A 52 16.87 -8.07 2.70
CA ALA A 52 17.46 -6.96 1.97
C ALA A 52 17.80 -5.81 2.92
N GLU A 53 17.90 -4.59 2.41
CA GLU A 53 18.21 -3.41 3.22
C GLU A 53 17.12 -3.08 4.24
N THR A 54 17.51 -2.41 5.32
CA THR A 54 16.56 -1.72 6.20
C THR A 54 16.28 -0.30 5.70
N ARG A 55 15.14 0.25 6.11
CA ARG A 55 14.77 1.64 5.81
C ARG A 55 14.27 2.34 7.08
N PRO A 56 14.72 3.60 7.32
CA PRO A 56 14.27 4.34 8.48
C PRO A 56 12.78 4.68 8.37
N VAL A 57 12.08 4.57 9.48
CA VAL A 57 10.69 5.02 9.63
C VAL A 57 10.69 6.53 9.85
N ASP A 58 9.94 7.26 9.05
CA ASP A 58 9.81 8.71 9.20
C ASP A 58 8.86 9.06 10.35
N LYS A 59 7.71 8.36 10.42
CA LYS A 59 6.70 8.58 11.48
C LYS A 59 5.97 7.31 11.84
N VAL A 60 5.48 7.26 13.08
CA VAL A 60 4.58 6.22 13.54
C VAL A 60 3.16 6.55 13.06
N VAL A 61 2.45 5.56 12.51
CA VAL A 61 1.12 5.75 11.91
C VAL A 61 0.08 6.30 12.90
N GLY A 62 0.19 5.95 14.18
CA GLY A 62 -0.71 6.46 15.22
C GLY A 62 -0.53 7.96 15.55
N ASP A 63 0.56 8.57 15.08
CA ASP A 63 0.90 9.98 15.39
C ASP A 63 0.60 10.94 14.22
N VAL A 64 0.02 10.44 13.12
CA VAL A 64 -0.29 11.24 11.93
C VAL A 64 -1.76 11.21 11.58
N SER A 65 -2.20 12.21 10.82
CA SER A 65 -3.56 12.29 10.27
C SER A 65 -3.59 11.96 8.79
N VAL A 66 -4.72 11.44 8.30
CA VAL A 66 -5.00 11.30 6.87
C VAL A 66 -4.89 12.65 6.15
N ASP A 67 -5.22 13.75 6.82
CA ASP A 67 -5.15 15.09 6.24
C ASP A 67 -3.71 15.56 5.94
N ASP A 68 -2.71 14.92 6.54
CA ASP A 68 -1.30 15.23 6.31
C ASP A 68 -0.79 14.76 4.93
N TYR A 69 -1.57 13.93 4.21
CA TYR A 69 -1.14 13.26 2.99
C TYR A 69 -2.15 13.41 1.85
N ASP A 70 -1.64 13.35 0.62
CA ASP A 70 -2.43 13.42 -0.62
C ASP A 70 -2.74 12.03 -1.21
N ALA A 71 -1.94 11.02 -0.91
CA ALA A 71 -2.14 9.63 -1.33
C ALA A 71 -1.53 8.63 -0.34
N LEU A 72 -1.99 7.39 -0.39
CA LEU A 72 -1.49 6.27 0.40
C LEU A 72 -1.01 5.14 -0.52
N VAL A 73 0.19 4.64 -0.26
CA VAL A 73 0.74 3.44 -0.90
C VAL A 73 0.92 2.35 0.13
N LEU A 74 0.41 1.17 -0.18
CA LEU A 74 0.55 -0.05 0.62
C LEU A 74 1.42 -1.05 -0.14
N PRO A 75 2.74 -1.13 0.15
CA PRO A 75 3.60 -2.17 -0.38
C PRO A 75 3.18 -3.56 0.10
N GLY A 76 3.59 -4.59 -0.63
CA GLY A 76 3.25 -5.97 -0.31
C GLY A 76 4.36 -6.71 0.45
N GLY A 77 4.70 -7.90 -0.04
CA GLY A 77 5.29 -8.95 0.75
C GLY A 77 4.19 -9.71 1.49
N VAL A 78 4.48 -10.88 2.04
CA VAL A 78 3.47 -11.68 2.76
C VAL A 78 3.36 -11.25 4.22
N ALA A 79 4.48 -11.23 4.94
CA ALA A 79 4.49 -10.94 6.38
C ALA A 79 4.13 -9.49 6.70
N ASN A 80 4.43 -8.55 5.82
CA ASN A 80 4.11 -7.14 6.01
C ASN A 80 2.59 -6.90 6.19
N PRO A 81 1.72 -7.18 5.22
CA PRO A 81 0.28 -6.96 5.41
C PRO A 81 -0.33 -7.92 6.43
N ASP A 82 0.22 -9.11 6.63
CA ASP A 82 -0.24 -10.03 7.68
C ASP A 82 -0.06 -9.40 9.07
N ALA A 83 1.08 -8.81 9.35
CA ALA A 83 1.33 -8.09 10.59
C ALA A 83 0.55 -6.76 10.67
N LEU A 84 0.54 -5.99 9.59
CA LEU A 84 -0.08 -4.66 9.55
C LEU A 84 -1.59 -4.74 9.86
N ARG A 85 -2.29 -5.75 9.36
CA ARG A 85 -3.73 -5.94 9.58
C ARG A 85 -4.10 -6.18 11.05
N THR A 86 -3.14 -6.51 11.91
CA THR A 86 -3.36 -6.68 13.35
C THR A 86 -3.14 -5.40 14.16
N ASP A 87 -2.60 -4.35 13.57
CA ASP A 87 -2.38 -3.06 14.23
C ASP A 87 -3.60 -2.16 14.10
N VAL A 88 -4.22 -1.83 15.23
CA VAL A 88 -5.48 -1.08 15.27
C VAL A 88 -5.33 0.32 14.67
N ALA A 89 -4.23 1.02 14.94
CA ALA A 89 -4.00 2.36 14.41
C ALA A 89 -3.76 2.35 12.90
N ALA A 90 -3.00 1.36 12.41
CA ALA A 90 -2.76 1.19 10.98
C ALA A 90 -4.06 0.88 10.21
N VAL A 91 -4.88 -0.04 10.71
CA VAL A 91 -6.16 -0.39 10.09
C VAL A 91 -7.13 0.79 10.08
N ALA A 92 -7.19 1.55 11.17
CA ALA A 92 -8.02 2.76 11.24
C ALA A 92 -7.55 3.81 10.23
N PHE A 93 -6.24 4.04 10.12
CA PHE A 93 -5.66 4.98 9.15
C PHE A 93 -6.00 4.58 7.70
N VAL A 94 -5.88 3.30 7.36
CA VAL A 94 -6.24 2.78 6.03
C VAL A 94 -7.73 2.95 5.74
N ARG A 95 -8.59 2.65 6.71
CA ARG A 95 -10.05 2.84 6.59
C ARG A 95 -10.41 4.30 6.32
N ASP A 96 -9.86 5.19 7.12
CA ASP A 96 -10.13 6.63 7.02
C ASP A 96 -9.58 7.19 5.70
N PHE A 97 -8.40 6.70 5.28
CA PHE A 97 -7.82 7.11 4.00
C PHE A 97 -8.68 6.68 2.80
N ALA A 98 -9.15 5.43 2.80
CA ALA A 98 -10.06 4.93 1.77
C ALA A 98 -11.38 5.74 1.70
N ALA A 99 -11.90 6.15 2.86
CA ALA A 99 -13.12 6.95 2.97
C ALA A 99 -12.91 8.42 2.54
N SER A 100 -11.68 8.92 2.55
CA SER A 100 -11.37 10.32 2.21
C SER A 100 -11.53 10.65 0.72
N GLY A 101 -11.59 9.64 -0.14
CA GLY A 101 -11.59 9.80 -1.59
C GLY A 101 -10.21 10.06 -2.22
N LYS A 102 -9.18 10.23 -1.40
CA LYS A 102 -7.80 10.36 -1.88
C LYS A 102 -7.28 9.02 -2.43
N PRO A 103 -6.32 9.01 -3.38
CA PRO A 103 -5.79 7.78 -3.95
C PRO A 103 -5.20 6.82 -2.91
N VAL A 104 -5.59 5.55 -3.01
CA VAL A 104 -5.03 4.42 -2.26
C VAL A 104 -4.50 3.42 -3.27
N ALA A 105 -3.21 3.13 -3.24
CA ALA A 105 -2.56 2.20 -4.14
C ALA A 105 -1.99 1.02 -3.35
N ALA A 106 -2.41 -0.20 -3.65
CA ALA A 106 -2.00 -1.43 -2.96
C ALA A 106 -1.52 -2.49 -3.94
N ILE A 107 -0.42 -3.15 -3.64
CA ILE A 107 0.18 -4.16 -4.52
C ILE A 107 0.38 -5.48 -3.79
N CYS A 108 0.28 -6.60 -4.54
CA CYS A 108 0.61 -7.95 -4.09
C CYS A 108 -0.33 -8.42 -2.96
N HIS A 109 0.20 -8.69 -1.76
CA HIS A 109 -0.59 -9.09 -0.59
C HIS A 109 -1.15 -7.90 0.21
N ALA A 110 -0.79 -6.69 -0.13
CA ALA A 110 -1.23 -5.49 0.59
C ALA A 110 -2.77 -5.37 0.75
N PRO A 111 -3.62 -5.83 -0.20
CA PRO A 111 -5.07 -5.82 -0.01
C PRO A 111 -5.60 -6.57 1.21
N TRP A 112 -4.83 -7.44 1.88
CA TRP A 112 -5.25 -7.99 3.18
C TRP A 112 -5.53 -6.90 4.22
N THR A 113 -4.78 -5.82 4.20
CA THR A 113 -5.05 -4.69 5.11
C THR A 113 -6.35 -3.97 4.74
N LEU A 114 -6.68 -3.90 3.45
CA LEU A 114 -7.97 -3.36 2.97
C LEU A 114 -9.15 -4.27 3.34
N VAL A 115 -8.95 -5.60 3.33
CA VAL A 115 -9.93 -6.58 3.83
C VAL A 115 -10.23 -6.31 5.29
N GLU A 116 -9.20 -6.18 6.12
CA GLU A 116 -9.34 -5.92 7.57
C GLU A 116 -10.01 -4.56 7.85
N ALA A 117 -9.70 -3.56 7.04
CA ALA A 117 -10.32 -2.23 7.14
C ALA A 117 -11.78 -2.18 6.66
N ASP A 118 -12.31 -3.28 6.11
CA ASP A 118 -13.68 -3.39 5.56
C ASP A 118 -13.97 -2.35 4.46
N THR A 119 -13.04 -2.19 3.52
CA THR A 119 -13.11 -1.16 2.48
C THR A 119 -13.38 -1.72 1.08
N LEU A 120 -13.58 -3.03 0.93
CA LEU A 120 -13.63 -3.69 -0.37
C LEU A 120 -15.03 -4.00 -0.91
N ARG A 121 -16.10 -3.75 -0.14
CA ARG A 121 -17.47 -4.03 -0.59
C ARG A 121 -17.82 -3.27 -1.86
N GLY A 122 -18.21 -4.01 -2.91
CA GLY A 122 -18.55 -3.44 -4.21
C GLY A 122 -17.38 -2.89 -5.01
N ARG A 123 -16.13 -3.12 -4.57
CA ARG A 123 -14.93 -2.67 -5.27
C ARG A 123 -14.41 -3.74 -6.20
N ARG A 124 -13.95 -3.30 -7.37
CA ARG A 124 -13.22 -4.14 -8.32
C ARG A 124 -11.72 -3.93 -8.13
N LEU A 125 -10.97 -5.01 -7.93
CA LEU A 125 -9.54 -4.92 -7.65
C LEU A 125 -8.80 -6.19 -8.07
N THR A 126 -7.47 -6.09 -8.06
CA THR A 126 -6.58 -7.23 -8.18
C THR A 126 -5.62 -7.32 -6.99
N SER A 127 -4.87 -8.39 -6.91
CA SER A 127 -3.88 -8.67 -5.88
C SER A 127 -3.00 -9.84 -6.28
N TRP A 128 -2.08 -10.21 -5.42
CA TRP A 128 -1.49 -11.55 -5.47
C TRP A 128 -2.62 -12.60 -5.49
N PRO A 129 -2.55 -13.61 -6.36
CA PRO A 129 -3.70 -14.51 -6.61
C PRO A 129 -4.20 -15.28 -5.39
N SER A 130 -3.36 -15.51 -4.38
CA SER A 130 -3.77 -16.23 -3.16
C SER A 130 -4.82 -15.49 -2.32
N LEU A 131 -5.02 -14.18 -2.56
CA LEU A 131 -6.01 -13.37 -1.85
C LEU A 131 -7.40 -13.40 -2.51
N ARG A 132 -7.55 -14.04 -3.64
CA ARG A 132 -8.81 -14.03 -4.42
C ARG A 132 -10.05 -14.38 -3.58
N THR A 133 -9.96 -15.44 -2.79
CA THR A 133 -11.08 -15.89 -1.93
C THR A 133 -11.34 -14.89 -0.81
N ASP A 134 -10.29 -14.38 -0.17
CA ASP A 134 -10.39 -13.41 0.92
C ASP A 134 -11.05 -12.12 0.45
N ILE A 135 -10.66 -11.62 -0.72
CA ILE A 135 -11.24 -10.43 -1.35
C ILE A 135 -12.72 -10.67 -1.68
N GLY A 136 -13.06 -11.82 -2.27
CA GLY A 136 -14.44 -12.18 -2.56
C GLY A 136 -15.30 -12.26 -1.30
N ASN A 137 -14.80 -12.86 -0.22
CA ASN A 137 -15.48 -12.94 1.06
C ASN A 137 -15.64 -11.55 1.71
N ALA A 138 -14.75 -10.61 1.42
CA ALA A 138 -14.86 -9.23 1.86
C ALA A 138 -15.79 -8.37 0.99
N GLY A 139 -16.44 -8.96 -0.01
CA GLY A 139 -17.38 -8.27 -0.89
C GLY A 139 -16.75 -7.61 -2.12
N GLY A 140 -15.47 -7.84 -2.39
CA GLY A 140 -14.77 -7.33 -3.57
C GLY A 140 -14.92 -8.24 -4.81
N GLU A 141 -14.75 -7.66 -5.97
CA GLU A 141 -14.65 -8.37 -7.25
C GLU A 141 -13.18 -8.47 -7.66
N TRP A 142 -12.60 -9.66 -7.50
CA TRP A 142 -11.22 -9.91 -7.89
C TRP A 142 -11.11 -10.21 -9.38
N VAL A 143 -10.17 -9.53 -10.05
CA VAL A 143 -9.84 -9.76 -11.46
C VAL A 143 -8.34 -9.93 -11.65
N ASP A 144 -7.94 -10.71 -12.64
CA ASP A 144 -6.53 -10.96 -12.95
C ASP A 144 -6.04 -9.97 -14.02
N GLU A 145 -5.69 -8.77 -13.60
CA GLU A 145 -5.16 -7.71 -14.47
C GLU A 145 -3.93 -7.09 -13.82
N GLU A 146 -2.99 -6.59 -14.63
CA GLU A 146 -1.73 -5.99 -14.11
C GLU A 146 -1.97 -4.74 -13.27
N VAL A 147 -3.00 -3.97 -13.57
CA VAL A 147 -3.43 -2.82 -12.79
C VAL A 147 -4.94 -2.65 -12.90
N VAL A 148 -5.58 -2.40 -11.77
CA VAL A 148 -7.02 -2.11 -11.70
C VAL A 148 -7.21 -0.79 -10.99
N GLY A 149 -7.90 0.15 -11.64
CA GLY A 149 -8.39 1.39 -11.03
C GLY A 149 -9.89 1.31 -10.83
N ASP A 150 -10.35 1.54 -9.61
CA ASP A 150 -11.76 1.64 -9.24
C ASP A 150 -11.96 2.81 -8.27
N GLY A 151 -12.49 3.93 -8.79
CA GLY A 151 -12.58 5.17 -8.02
C GLY A 151 -11.19 5.61 -7.55
N ASN A 152 -11.01 5.72 -6.24
CA ASN A 152 -9.73 6.09 -5.65
C ASN A 152 -8.81 4.89 -5.33
N LEU A 153 -9.22 3.66 -5.63
CA LEU A 153 -8.42 2.46 -5.38
C LEU A 153 -7.66 2.02 -6.63
N ILE A 154 -6.35 1.83 -6.46
CA ILE A 154 -5.44 1.32 -7.49
C ILE A 154 -4.78 0.06 -6.95
N THR A 155 -4.85 -1.05 -7.70
CA THR A 155 -4.25 -2.31 -7.26
C THR A 155 -3.47 -3.00 -8.37
N SER A 156 -2.44 -3.77 -8.00
CA SER A 156 -1.62 -4.61 -8.86
C SER A 156 -1.24 -5.92 -8.15
N ARG A 157 -0.69 -6.88 -8.90
CA ARG A 157 -0.57 -8.28 -8.45
C ARG A 157 0.78 -8.63 -7.83
N ASN A 158 1.88 -8.11 -8.39
CA ASN A 158 3.23 -8.59 -8.12
C ASN A 158 4.29 -7.57 -8.62
N PRO A 159 5.58 -7.77 -8.33
CA PRO A 159 6.63 -6.87 -8.77
C PRO A 159 6.70 -6.61 -10.28
N GLY A 160 6.29 -7.57 -11.10
CA GLY A 160 6.25 -7.39 -12.56
C GLY A 160 5.24 -6.32 -13.02
N ASP A 161 4.27 -6.00 -12.19
CA ASP A 161 3.24 -5.00 -12.47
C ASP A 161 3.64 -3.58 -12.02
N ILE A 162 4.78 -3.40 -11.35
CA ILE A 162 5.20 -2.10 -10.77
C ILE A 162 5.17 -0.95 -11.78
N PRO A 163 5.62 -1.10 -13.03
CA PRO A 163 5.54 -0.01 -14.00
C PRO A 163 4.11 0.49 -14.25
N ALA A 164 3.14 -0.41 -14.43
CA ALA A 164 1.74 -0.04 -14.61
C ALA A 164 1.13 0.55 -13.32
N PHE A 165 1.46 -0.05 -12.17
CA PHE A 165 1.05 0.41 -10.85
C PHE A 165 1.51 1.83 -10.56
N THR A 166 2.79 2.12 -10.77
CA THR A 166 3.39 3.44 -10.53
C THR A 166 2.85 4.51 -11.46
N LYS A 167 2.65 4.15 -12.73
CA LYS A 167 2.03 5.05 -13.70
C LYS A 167 0.63 5.46 -13.24
N ALA A 168 -0.21 4.49 -12.87
CA ALA A 168 -1.56 4.76 -12.40
C ALA A 168 -1.57 5.60 -11.10
N LEU A 169 -0.65 5.34 -10.18
CA LEU A 169 -0.48 6.13 -8.96
C LEU A 169 -0.16 7.59 -9.29
N LEU A 170 0.83 7.84 -10.15
CA LEU A 170 1.23 9.20 -10.51
C LEU A 170 0.13 9.95 -11.26
N GLU A 171 -0.62 9.27 -12.14
CA GLU A 171 -1.78 9.87 -12.80
C GLU A 171 -2.89 10.26 -11.81
N ALA A 172 -3.11 9.46 -10.77
CA ALA A 172 -4.12 9.75 -9.74
C ALA A 172 -3.71 10.89 -8.79
N VAL A 173 -2.42 11.03 -8.56
CA VAL A 173 -1.86 12.08 -7.69
C VAL A 173 -1.80 13.44 -8.39
N GLY A 174 -1.60 13.45 -9.70
CA GLY A 174 -1.54 14.69 -10.54
C GLY A 174 -0.19 15.35 -10.48
#